data_a4b863266b36796f7a6abe7437afd667
#
_entry.id   a4b863266b36796f7a6abe7437afd667
#
_cell.length_a   1.000
_cell.length_b   1.000
_cell.length_c   1.000
_cell.angle_alpha   90.00
_cell.angle_beta   90.00
_cell.angle_gamma   90.00
#
_symmetry.space_group_name_H-M   'P 1'
#
loop_
_entity.id
_entity.type
_entity.pdbx_description
1 polymer ?
#
loop_
_entity_poly.entity_id
_entity_poly.type
_entity_poly.pdbx_seq_one_letter_code
_entity_poly.pdbx_strand_id
1 'polypeptide(L)'
;MASSMLDKRESRIRDMFAAIAPWYDTLNHLLSFNIDRMWRIETVRLVPPRGDAPILDLCTGTGDLALAYQRASRFRVPVVGADFCHPMLLRAKRKTRPRPNSPGITYIEADAQQLPFADNTFQLVSVAFGLRNVTDYRRGLSEMVRVVQPGGRVAILEFSRPQHWFFGPAYRFYFRRLLPVIGQFFSKSPDSAYRYLPESVMQFPDGQDLVNEMTAAGLREVWFRPFTLGIATLYVGHKPTQTSTTA
;
A
#
# COMPACT_ATOMS: atom_id res chain seq x y z
N MET A 1 -17.22 6.50 25.87
CA MET A 1 -16.19 7.44 25.38
C MET A 1 -16.28 7.45 23.87
N ALA A 2 -16.69 8.58 23.27
CA ALA A 2 -16.78 8.69 21.82
C ALA A 2 -15.37 8.55 21.24
N SER A 3 -15.16 7.56 20.38
CA SER A 3 -13.96 7.43 19.57
C SER A 3 -13.90 8.67 18.68
N SER A 4 -12.98 9.60 18.94
CA SER A 4 -12.76 10.72 18.02
C SER A 4 -12.36 10.12 16.68
N MET A 5 -13.13 10.43 15.64
CA MET A 5 -12.76 10.02 14.28
C MET A 5 -11.36 10.59 13.97
N LEU A 6 -10.47 9.71 13.52
CA LEU A 6 -9.11 10.11 13.12
C LEU A 6 -9.21 11.12 11.98
N ASP A 7 -8.56 12.27 12.16
CA ASP A 7 -8.52 13.29 11.12
C ASP A 7 -7.63 12.83 9.96
N LYS A 8 -8.28 12.40 8.88
CA LYS A 8 -7.65 11.94 7.63
C LYS A 8 -7.71 12.99 6.53
N ARG A 9 -7.83 14.29 6.87
CA ARG A 9 -7.78 15.33 5.85
C ARG A 9 -6.49 15.19 5.03
N GLU A 10 -6.64 15.23 3.73
CA GLU A 10 -5.57 14.99 2.77
C GLU A 10 -4.35 15.90 2.99
N SER A 11 -4.57 17.19 3.23
CA SER A 11 -3.49 18.13 3.53
C SER A 11 -2.66 17.72 4.75
N ARG A 12 -3.33 17.33 5.85
CA ARG A 12 -2.66 16.89 7.07
C ARG A 12 -1.82 15.62 6.85
N ILE A 13 -2.37 14.65 6.14
CA ILE A 13 -1.66 13.41 5.82
C ILE A 13 -0.47 13.68 4.91
N ARG A 14 -0.65 14.56 3.90
CA ARG A 14 0.42 14.98 2.99
C ARG A 14 1.56 15.66 3.75
N ASP A 15 1.25 16.63 4.61
CA ASP A 15 2.24 17.37 5.39
C ASP A 15 3.01 16.44 6.34
N MET A 16 2.30 15.53 7.00
CA MET A 16 2.90 14.53 7.88
C MET A 16 3.90 13.64 7.14
N PHE A 17 3.54 13.11 5.97
CA PHE A 17 4.44 12.30 5.16
C PHE A 17 5.59 13.11 4.54
N ALA A 18 5.33 14.33 4.12
CA ALA A 18 6.36 15.23 3.61
C ALA A 18 7.43 15.52 4.68
N ALA A 19 7.03 15.75 5.92
CA ALA A 19 7.95 16.02 7.02
C ALA A 19 8.87 14.85 7.35
N ILE A 20 8.39 13.60 7.26
CA ILE A 20 9.19 12.41 7.54
C ILE A 20 9.87 11.83 6.31
N ALA A 21 9.56 12.30 5.10
CA ALA A 21 10.11 11.78 3.86
C ALA A 21 11.65 11.59 3.90
N PRO A 22 12.47 12.50 4.47
CA PRO A 22 13.91 12.34 4.60
C PRO A 22 14.37 11.07 5.29
N TRP A 23 13.64 10.60 6.28
CA TRP A 23 14.01 9.49 7.14
C TRP A 23 13.07 8.29 6.99
N TYR A 24 12.07 8.37 6.11
CA TYR A 24 10.99 7.41 5.98
C TYR A 24 11.47 5.96 5.84
N ASP A 25 12.37 5.70 4.89
CA ASP A 25 12.88 4.34 4.67
C ASP A 25 13.67 3.84 5.88
N THR A 26 14.58 4.68 6.40
CA THR A 26 15.42 4.31 7.54
C THR A 26 14.57 3.98 8.76
N LEU A 27 13.56 4.80 9.04
CA LEU A 27 12.68 4.59 10.19
C LEU A 27 11.80 3.36 10.02
N ASN A 28 11.20 3.16 8.85
CA ASN A 28 10.38 1.97 8.59
C ASN A 28 11.19 0.69 8.68
N HIS A 29 12.39 0.65 8.09
CA HIS A 29 13.26 -0.51 8.17
C HIS A 29 13.76 -0.78 9.59
N LEU A 30 14.11 0.26 10.35
CA LEU A 30 14.54 0.13 11.73
C LEU A 30 13.40 -0.38 12.62
N LEU A 31 12.21 0.25 12.52
CA LEU A 31 11.05 -0.09 13.35
C LEU A 31 10.43 -1.45 12.99
N SER A 32 10.58 -1.89 11.75
CA SER A 32 10.16 -3.23 11.34
C SER A 32 11.25 -4.29 11.45
N PHE A 33 12.46 -3.95 11.91
CA PHE A 33 13.63 -4.83 11.84
C PHE A 33 13.91 -5.39 10.44
N ASN A 34 13.68 -4.54 9.39
CA ASN A 34 13.76 -4.91 7.96
C ASN A 34 12.74 -5.97 7.50
N ILE A 35 11.81 -6.39 8.34
CA ILE A 35 10.79 -7.38 7.96
C ILE A 35 9.84 -6.82 6.88
N ASP A 36 9.65 -5.51 6.83
CA ASP A 36 8.86 -4.83 5.79
C ASP A 36 9.36 -5.11 4.36
N ARG A 37 10.67 -5.29 4.19
CA ARG A 37 11.27 -5.70 2.90
C ARG A 37 10.87 -7.12 2.53
N MET A 38 10.88 -8.02 3.51
CA MET A 38 10.44 -9.42 3.31
C MET A 38 8.97 -9.47 2.90
N TRP A 39 8.10 -8.68 3.55
CA TRP A 39 6.68 -8.63 3.19
C TRP A 39 6.46 -8.19 1.74
N ARG A 40 7.21 -7.18 1.26
CA ARG A 40 7.13 -6.73 -0.15
C ARG A 40 7.65 -7.80 -1.12
N ILE A 41 8.76 -8.45 -0.80
CA ILE A 41 9.31 -9.56 -1.62
C ILE A 41 8.31 -10.69 -1.70
N GLU A 42 7.72 -11.10 -0.58
CA GLU A 42 6.74 -12.18 -0.52
C GLU A 42 5.44 -11.79 -1.26
N THR A 43 5.01 -10.53 -1.15
CA THR A 43 3.89 -10.00 -1.94
C THR A 43 4.12 -10.18 -3.43
N VAL A 44 5.28 -9.75 -3.91
CA VAL A 44 5.63 -9.87 -5.34
C VAL A 44 5.77 -11.34 -5.77
N ARG A 45 6.27 -12.22 -4.89
CA ARG A 45 6.36 -13.66 -5.15
C ARG A 45 4.97 -14.30 -5.29
N LEU A 46 4.02 -13.91 -4.46
CA LEU A 46 2.65 -14.43 -4.47
C LEU A 46 1.80 -13.82 -5.59
N VAL A 47 2.09 -12.57 -5.97
CA VAL A 47 1.36 -11.83 -6.99
C VAL A 47 2.36 -11.34 -8.07
N PRO A 48 3.02 -12.26 -8.79
CA PRO A 48 4.01 -11.88 -9.80
C PRO A 48 3.37 -11.17 -10.99
N PRO A 49 4.12 -10.33 -11.71
CA PRO A 49 3.69 -9.81 -13.02
C PRO A 49 3.27 -10.92 -13.97
N ARG A 50 2.21 -10.69 -14.77
CA ARG A 50 1.72 -11.62 -15.80
C ARG A 50 1.43 -10.84 -17.09
N GLY A 51 2.12 -11.20 -18.18
CA GLY A 51 1.99 -10.46 -19.46
C GLY A 51 2.72 -9.12 -19.47
N ASP A 52 2.38 -8.27 -20.43
CA ASP A 52 3.15 -7.06 -20.80
C ASP A 52 2.46 -5.75 -20.40
N ALA A 53 1.18 -5.78 -20.02
CA ALA A 53 0.47 -4.59 -19.58
C ALA A 53 1.13 -3.98 -18.32
N PRO A 54 1.08 -2.65 -18.14
CA PRO A 54 1.74 -2.00 -17.02
C PRO A 54 1.22 -2.43 -15.65
N ILE A 55 2.03 -2.19 -14.62
CA ILE A 55 1.69 -2.36 -13.21
C ILE A 55 1.54 -0.99 -12.57
N LEU A 56 0.51 -0.80 -11.75
CA LEU A 56 0.36 0.39 -10.91
C LEU A 56 0.71 0.04 -9.46
N ASP A 57 1.62 0.79 -8.87
CA ASP A 57 1.90 0.82 -7.44
C ASP A 57 1.33 2.12 -6.86
N LEU A 58 0.18 2.02 -6.19
CA LEU A 58 -0.58 3.13 -5.63
C LEU A 58 -0.10 3.44 -4.22
N CYS A 59 -0.09 4.72 -3.83
CA CYS A 59 0.54 5.19 -2.59
C CYS A 59 2.00 4.67 -2.50
N THR A 60 2.73 4.81 -3.60
CA THR A 60 4.05 4.19 -3.79
C THR A 60 5.10 4.69 -2.80
N GLY A 61 4.89 5.86 -2.20
CA GLY A 61 5.82 6.48 -1.27
C GLY A 61 7.19 6.66 -1.91
N THR A 62 8.21 6.06 -1.31
CA THR A 62 9.59 6.07 -1.82
C THR A 62 9.88 4.99 -2.86
N GLY A 63 8.85 4.29 -3.37
CA GLY A 63 8.94 3.40 -4.52
C GLY A 63 9.42 1.98 -4.24
N ASP A 64 9.44 1.50 -3.00
CA ASP A 64 10.00 0.18 -2.66
C ASP A 64 9.27 -0.98 -3.33
N LEU A 65 7.92 -0.95 -3.33
CA LEU A 65 7.14 -2.01 -3.98
C LEU A 65 7.20 -1.89 -5.50
N ALA A 66 7.17 -0.68 -6.06
CA ALA A 66 7.37 -0.44 -7.50
C ALA A 66 8.70 -1.01 -7.98
N LEU A 67 9.80 -0.78 -7.23
CA LEU A 67 11.12 -1.34 -7.51
C LEU A 67 11.14 -2.88 -7.40
N ALA A 68 10.40 -3.44 -6.46
CA ALA A 68 10.29 -4.88 -6.31
C ALA A 68 9.58 -5.52 -7.53
N TYR A 69 8.48 -4.94 -8.00
CA TYR A 69 7.79 -5.39 -9.20
C TYR A 69 8.63 -5.22 -10.47
N GLN A 70 9.34 -4.11 -10.61
CA GLN A 70 10.25 -3.90 -11.74
C GLN A 70 11.32 -5.00 -11.82
N ARG A 71 11.92 -5.36 -10.68
CA ARG A 71 12.90 -6.46 -10.62
C ARG A 71 12.28 -7.81 -10.93
N ALA A 72 11.08 -8.10 -10.39
CA ALA A 72 10.38 -9.36 -10.61
C ALA A 72 9.97 -9.55 -12.07
N SER A 73 9.62 -8.48 -12.77
CA SER A 73 9.36 -8.49 -14.22
C SER A 73 10.66 -8.63 -15.06
N ARG A 74 11.83 -8.73 -14.42
CA ARG A 74 13.14 -8.65 -15.08
C ARG A 74 13.28 -7.40 -15.92
N PHE A 75 12.70 -6.28 -15.49
CA PHE A 75 12.70 -4.98 -16.15
C PHE A 75 12.01 -4.97 -17.53
N ARG A 76 11.07 -5.88 -17.77
CA ARG A 76 10.36 -6.01 -19.05
C ARG A 76 9.01 -5.29 -19.05
N VAL A 77 8.38 -5.15 -17.89
CA VAL A 77 7.04 -4.57 -17.75
C VAL A 77 7.16 -3.13 -17.25
N PRO A 78 6.43 -2.17 -17.83
CA PRO A 78 6.34 -0.82 -17.30
C PRO A 78 5.72 -0.82 -15.90
N VAL A 79 6.27 -0.01 -15.01
CA VAL A 79 5.68 0.21 -13.67
C VAL A 79 5.36 1.69 -13.52
N VAL A 80 4.18 1.98 -13.01
CA VAL A 80 3.77 3.33 -12.63
C VAL A 80 3.68 3.38 -11.11
N GLY A 81 4.42 4.27 -10.48
CA GLY A 81 4.30 4.59 -9.06
C GLY A 81 3.49 5.87 -8.88
N ALA A 82 2.34 5.79 -8.25
CA ALA A 82 1.49 6.95 -7.99
C ALA A 82 1.43 7.25 -6.49
N ASP A 83 1.59 8.53 -6.14
CA ASP A 83 1.47 9.01 -4.76
C ASP A 83 1.02 10.48 -4.76
N PHE A 84 0.29 10.90 -3.74
CA PHE A 84 -0.15 12.30 -3.62
C PHE A 84 0.89 13.19 -2.93
N CYS A 85 1.95 12.60 -2.35
CA CYS A 85 3.00 13.30 -1.63
C CYS A 85 4.24 13.49 -2.51
N HIS A 86 4.36 14.67 -3.15
CA HIS A 86 5.47 15.01 -4.05
C HIS A 86 6.87 14.74 -3.46
N PRO A 87 7.20 15.10 -2.20
CA PRO A 87 8.50 14.81 -1.61
C PRO A 87 8.85 13.32 -1.56
N MET A 88 7.86 12.43 -1.43
CA MET A 88 8.06 10.98 -1.50
C MET A 88 8.46 10.55 -2.90
N LEU A 89 7.77 11.05 -3.94
CA LEU A 89 8.08 10.74 -5.34
C LEU A 89 9.47 11.21 -5.75
N LEU A 90 9.94 12.36 -5.25
CA LEU A 90 11.31 12.81 -5.48
C LEU A 90 12.35 11.82 -4.94
N ARG A 91 12.05 11.18 -3.81
CA ARG A 91 12.93 10.13 -3.26
C ARG A 91 12.84 8.85 -4.06
N ALA A 92 11.65 8.44 -4.47
CA ALA A 92 11.45 7.30 -5.33
C ALA A 92 12.27 7.44 -6.64
N LYS A 93 12.21 8.60 -7.27
CA LYS A 93 13.00 8.92 -8.47
C LYS A 93 14.51 8.78 -8.21
N ARG A 94 15.02 9.26 -7.07
CA ARG A 94 16.45 9.16 -6.72
C ARG A 94 16.91 7.71 -6.47
N LYS A 95 16.02 6.86 -5.96
CA LYS A 95 16.30 5.43 -5.73
C LYS A 95 16.27 4.61 -7.02
N THR A 96 15.53 5.07 -8.01
CA THR A 96 15.36 4.38 -9.28
C THR A 96 16.56 4.64 -10.20
N ARG A 97 17.27 3.58 -10.55
CA ARG A 97 18.38 3.66 -11.50
C ARG A 97 17.87 3.31 -12.90
N PRO A 98 17.98 4.23 -13.88
CA PRO A 98 17.65 3.93 -15.27
C PRO A 98 18.48 2.74 -15.77
N ARG A 99 17.85 1.90 -16.59
CA ARG A 99 18.54 0.80 -17.27
C ARG A 99 18.31 0.92 -18.76
N PRO A 100 19.35 0.75 -19.59
CA PRO A 100 19.18 0.69 -21.04
C PRO A 100 18.16 -0.40 -21.43
N ASN A 101 17.33 -0.10 -22.41
CA ASN A 101 16.32 -1.02 -22.96
C ASN A 101 15.28 -1.53 -21.95
N SER A 102 15.04 -0.79 -20.86
CA SER A 102 13.99 -1.08 -19.89
C SER A 102 12.92 0.02 -19.95
N PRO A 103 11.62 -0.33 -19.89
CA PRO A 103 10.55 0.68 -19.82
C PRO A 103 10.60 1.55 -18.56
N GLY A 104 11.35 1.12 -17.53
CA GLY A 104 11.57 1.90 -16.32
C GLY A 104 10.38 1.95 -15.37
N ILE A 105 10.47 2.88 -14.41
CA ILE A 105 9.36 3.26 -13.51
C ILE A 105 9.03 4.73 -13.78
N THR A 106 7.76 5.01 -14.06
CA THR A 106 7.23 6.37 -14.15
C THR A 106 6.58 6.73 -12.83
N TYR A 107 6.94 7.89 -12.26
CA TYR A 107 6.34 8.38 -11.01
C TYR A 107 5.40 9.55 -11.29
N ILE A 108 4.17 9.46 -10.81
CA ILE A 108 3.08 10.41 -11.06
C ILE A 108 2.49 10.86 -9.72
N GLU A 109 2.27 12.16 -9.57
CA GLU A 109 1.52 12.70 -8.44
C GLU A 109 0.03 12.55 -8.72
N ALA A 110 -0.68 11.78 -7.88
CA ALA A 110 -2.09 11.49 -8.06
C ALA A 110 -2.78 11.16 -6.73
N ASP A 111 -4.06 11.55 -6.62
CA ASP A 111 -4.96 11.10 -5.56
C ASP A 111 -5.49 9.71 -5.87
N ALA A 112 -5.37 8.79 -4.90
CA ALA A 112 -5.90 7.44 -5.01
C ALA A 112 -7.42 7.39 -5.22
N GLN A 113 -8.14 8.45 -4.85
CA GLN A 113 -9.58 8.57 -4.97
C GLN A 113 -10.03 9.04 -6.36
N GLN A 114 -9.09 9.51 -7.20
CA GLN A 114 -9.35 9.97 -8.56
C GLN A 114 -8.11 9.79 -9.43
N LEU A 115 -7.92 8.58 -9.93
CA LEU A 115 -6.72 8.21 -10.70
C LEU A 115 -6.79 8.77 -12.13
N PRO A 116 -5.70 9.42 -12.61
CA PRO A 116 -5.65 10.00 -13.95
C PRO A 116 -5.32 8.94 -15.03
N PHE A 117 -5.95 7.79 -14.94
CA PHE A 117 -5.75 6.68 -15.87
C PHE A 117 -7.08 6.22 -16.47
N ALA A 118 -7.02 5.73 -17.70
CA ALA A 118 -8.16 5.10 -18.34
C ALA A 118 -8.57 3.79 -17.63
N ASP A 119 -9.80 3.39 -17.81
CA ASP A 119 -10.30 2.09 -17.36
C ASP A 119 -9.48 0.96 -17.97
N ASN A 120 -9.33 -0.14 -17.23
CA ASN A 120 -8.76 -1.39 -17.76
C ASN A 120 -7.32 -1.27 -18.30
N THR A 121 -6.51 -0.41 -17.69
CA THR A 121 -5.14 -0.11 -18.13
C THR A 121 -4.10 -1.09 -17.60
N PHE A 122 -4.22 -1.50 -16.34
CA PHE A 122 -3.15 -2.21 -15.63
C PHE A 122 -3.45 -3.70 -15.45
N GLN A 123 -2.44 -4.56 -15.64
CA GLN A 123 -2.57 -5.99 -15.30
C GLN A 123 -2.63 -6.25 -13.79
N LEU A 124 -2.07 -5.34 -13.01
CA LEU A 124 -1.97 -5.41 -11.58
C LEU A 124 -1.98 -3.99 -10.99
N VAL A 125 -2.83 -3.78 -10.01
CA VAL A 125 -2.82 -2.58 -9.17
C VAL A 125 -2.45 -3.01 -7.76
N SER A 126 -1.37 -2.48 -7.22
CA SER A 126 -0.90 -2.81 -5.87
C SER A 126 -0.84 -1.58 -4.98
N VAL A 127 -0.96 -1.80 -3.69
CA VAL A 127 -0.70 -0.79 -2.66
C VAL A 127 -0.05 -1.47 -1.45
N ALA A 128 0.99 -0.85 -0.87
CA ALA A 128 1.60 -1.33 0.37
C ALA A 128 1.61 -0.25 1.44
N PHE A 129 0.92 -0.50 2.56
CA PHE A 129 0.88 0.35 3.76
C PHE A 129 0.35 1.78 3.50
N GLY A 130 -0.44 1.96 2.43
CA GLY A 130 -0.93 3.26 2.00
C GLY A 130 -2.44 3.43 2.06
N LEU A 131 -3.21 2.38 1.79
CA LEU A 131 -4.67 2.48 1.60
C LEU A 131 -5.41 2.97 2.86
N ARG A 132 -4.94 2.61 4.06
CA ARG A 132 -5.50 3.07 5.33
C ARG A 132 -5.40 4.59 5.53
N ASN A 133 -4.50 5.26 4.81
CA ASN A 133 -4.26 6.71 4.89
C ASN A 133 -5.13 7.50 3.91
N VAL A 134 -5.78 6.84 2.97
CA VAL A 134 -6.70 7.47 2.02
C VAL A 134 -7.97 7.88 2.76
N THR A 135 -8.44 9.10 2.52
CA THR A 135 -9.60 9.68 3.22
C THR A 135 -10.84 8.82 3.02
N ASP A 136 -11.16 8.50 1.78
CA ASP A 136 -12.18 7.52 1.40
C ASP A 136 -11.51 6.32 0.72
N TYR A 137 -11.12 5.33 1.52
CA TYR A 137 -10.46 4.12 0.99
C TYR A 137 -11.39 3.29 0.08
N ARG A 138 -12.73 3.37 0.26
CA ARG A 138 -13.68 2.66 -0.61
C ARG A 138 -13.68 3.25 -2.01
N ARG A 139 -13.63 4.57 -2.11
CA ARG A 139 -13.46 5.26 -3.39
C ARG A 139 -12.11 4.90 -4.01
N GLY A 140 -11.03 4.89 -3.22
CA GLY A 140 -9.71 4.42 -3.67
C GLY A 140 -9.76 2.98 -4.19
N LEU A 141 -10.47 2.08 -3.50
CA LEU A 141 -10.68 0.70 -3.92
C LEU A 141 -11.44 0.60 -5.25
N SER A 142 -12.50 1.42 -5.40
CA SER A 142 -13.26 1.49 -6.65
C SER A 142 -12.40 1.97 -7.82
N GLU A 143 -11.52 2.95 -7.61
CA GLU A 143 -10.56 3.41 -8.62
C GLU A 143 -9.53 2.33 -8.98
N MET A 144 -9.00 1.59 -7.99
CA MET A 144 -8.12 0.45 -8.25
C MET A 144 -8.81 -0.59 -9.13
N VAL A 145 -10.09 -0.90 -8.87
CA VAL A 145 -10.89 -1.83 -9.68
C VAL A 145 -11.20 -1.27 -11.05
N ARG A 146 -11.45 0.05 -11.16
CA ARG A 146 -11.70 0.69 -12.45
C ARG A 146 -10.51 0.56 -13.38
N VAL A 147 -9.31 0.90 -12.90
CA VAL A 147 -8.10 0.98 -13.73
C VAL A 147 -7.43 -0.37 -13.97
N VAL A 148 -7.71 -1.40 -13.15
CA VAL A 148 -7.21 -2.76 -13.44
C VAL A 148 -8.02 -3.38 -14.57
N GLN A 149 -7.36 -4.11 -15.48
CA GLN A 149 -7.98 -4.76 -16.63
C GLN A 149 -8.82 -5.99 -16.21
N PRO A 150 -9.81 -6.42 -17.00
CA PRO A 150 -10.49 -7.69 -16.79
C PRO A 150 -9.49 -8.85 -16.71
N GLY A 151 -9.65 -9.75 -15.73
CA GLY A 151 -8.70 -10.82 -15.41
C GLY A 151 -7.43 -10.34 -14.67
N GLY A 152 -7.25 -9.02 -14.51
CA GLY A 152 -6.18 -8.44 -13.73
C GLY A 152 -6.42 -8.57 -12.22
N ARG A 153 -5.47 -8.11 -11.42
CA ARG A 153 -5.47 -8.31 -9.96
C ARG A 153 -5.30 -6.99 -9.21
N VAL A 154 -5.96 -6.92 -8.06
CA VAL A 154 -5.71 -5.90 -7.05
C VAL A 154 -5.03 -6.58 -5.87
N ALA A 155 -3.89 -6.03 -5.41
CA ALA A 155 -3.11 -6.55 -4.29
C ALA A 155 -2.92 -5.45 -3.23
N ILE A 156 -3.33 -5.72 -2.00
CA ILE A 156 -3.25 -4.79 -0.87
C ILE A 156 -2.40 -5.44 0.20
N LEU A 157 -1.24 -4.87 0.49
CA LEU A 157 -0.43 -5.23 1.64
C LEU A 157 -0.63 -4.17 2.72
N GLU A 158 -1.21 -4.56 3.86
CA GLU A 158 -1.52 -3.59 4.91
C GLU A 158 -1.25 -4.16 6.31
N PHE A 159 -1.03 -3.26 7.28
CA PHE A 159 -0.97 -3.67 8.68
C PHE A 159 -2.30 -4.24 9.13
N SER A 160 -2.23 -5.27 9.96
CA SER A 160 -3.40 -5.92 10.54
C SER A 160 -3.22 -6.13 12.04
N ARG A 161 -4.30 -6.55 12.69
CA ARG A 161 -4.31 -6.77 14.14
C ARG A 161 -4.00 -8.24 14.44
N PRO A 162 -2.80 -8.57 14.97
CA PRO A 162 -2.47 -9.95 15.33
C PRO A 162 -3.52 -10.51 16.30
N GLN A 163 -4.18 -11.58 15.90
CA GLN A 163 -5.21 -12.24 16.70
C GLN A 163 -4.63 -13.35 17.60
N HIS A 164 -3.33 -13.62 17.49
CA HIS A 164 -2.68 -14.68 18.25
C HIS A 164 -2.71 -14.34 19.75
N TRP A 165 -3.30 -15.22 20.57
CA TRP A 165 -3.56 -15.01 22.00
C TRP A 165 -2.31 -14.63 22.82
N PHE A 166 -1.16 -15.21 22.49
CA PHE A 166 0.11 -14.99 23.21
C PHE A 166 0.86 -13.76 22.70
N PHE A 167 0.90 -13.55 21.37
CA PHE A 167 1.69 -12.49 20.76
C PHE A 167 0.94 -11.14 20.69
N GLY A 168 -0.37 -11.20 20.60
CA GLY A 168 -1.23 -10.01 20.48
C GLY A 168 -1.05 -8.97 21.60
N PRO A 169 -0.95 -9.36 22.89
CA PRO A 169 -0.69 -8.40 23.97
C PRO A 169 0.66 -7.72 23.89
N ALA A 170 1.75 -8.46 23.61
CA ALA A 170 3.10 -7.92 23.48
C ALA A 170 3.22 -6.97 22.27
N TYR A 171 2.61 -7.33 21.14
CA TYR A 171 2.55 -6.47 19.95
C TYR A 171 1.75 -5.19 20.23
N ARG A 172 0.58 -5.27 20.89
CA ARG A 172 -0.20 -4.08 21.27
C ARG A 172 0.57 -3.17 22.22
N PHE A 173 1.36 -3.72 23.13
CA PHE A 173 2.23 -2.95 24.02
C PHE A 173 3.31 -2.22 23.24
N TYR A 174 4.04 -2.94 22.36
CA TYR A 174 5.04 -2.36 21.46
C TYR A 174 4.44 -1.24 20.62
N PHE A 175 3.31 -1.52 19.96
CA PHE A 175 2.68 -0.62 18.99
C PHE A 175 2.07 0.64 19.65
N ARG A 176 1.53 0.50 20.88
CA ARG A 176 0.88 1.62 21.60
C ARG A 176 1.83 2.41 22.50
N ARG A 177 2.90 1.81 22.98
CA ARG A 177 3.78 2.43 23.97
C ARG A 177 5.19 2.70 23.44
N LEU A 178 5.85 1.71 22.85
CA LEU A 178 7.23 1.89 22.39
C LEU A 178 7.32 2.66 21.07
N LEU A 179 6.50 2.33 20.09
CA LEU A 179 6.55 2.94 18.77
C LEU A 179 6.38 4.47 18.80
N PRO A 180 5.41 5.05 19.53
CA PRO A 180 5.27 6.50 19.65
C PRO A 180 6.46 7.17 20.35
N VAL A 181 7.07 6.52 21.37
CA VAL A 181 8.24 7.04 22.08
C VAL A 181 9.46 7.09 21.14
N ILE A 182 9.73 6.01 20.41
CA ILE A 182 10.82 5.96 19.44
C ILE A 182 10.59 7.04 18.36
N GLY A 183 9.35 7.17 17.86
CA GLY A 183 9.00 8.15 16.85
C GLY A 183 9.23 9.60 17.29
N GLN A 184 9.03 9.92 18.58
CA GLN A 184 9.26 11.24 19.13
C GLN A 184 10.74 11.66 19.12
N PHE A 185 11.67 10.73 19.20
CA PHE A 185 13.10 11.03 19.09
C PHE A 185 13.50 11.51 17.70
N PHE A 186 12.77 11.11 16.66
CA PHE A 186 13.07 11.41 15.26
C PHE A 186 12.16 12.51 14.66
N SER A 187 11.05 12.84 15.31
CA SER A 187 10.13 13.88 14.85
C SER A 187 9.70 14.75 16.03
N LYS A 188 10.06 16.04 15.98
CA LYS A 188 9.63 17.05 16.96
C LYS A 188 8.19 17.53 16.71
N SER A 189 7.48 17.01 15.72
CA SER A 189 6.11 17.41 15.41
C SER A 189 5.12 16.78 16.36
N PRO A 190 4.15 17.55 16.93
CA PRO A 190 3.05 17.01 17.75
C PRO A 190 2.18 16.00 17.01
N ASP A 191 2.07 16.14 15.69
CA ASP A 191 1.35 15.26 14.75
C ASP A 191 2.27 14.20 14.16
N SER A 192 3.06 13.50 14.99
CA SER A 192 4.01 12.53 14.49
C SER A 192 3.29 11.34 13.81
N ALA A 193 3.80 10.93 12.66
CA ALA A 193 3.32 9.74 11.91
C ALA A 193 3.26 8.49 12.80
N TYR A 194 4.05 8.44 13.84
CA TYR A 194 4.13 7.31 14.78
C TYR A 194 3.04 7.27 15.84
N ARG A 195 2.38 8.40 16.12
CA ARG A 195 1.13 8.44 16.90
C ARG A 195 -0.07 8.10 16.03
N TYR A 196 -0.06 8.57 14.78
CA TYR A 196 -1.10 8.32 13.79
C TYR A 196 -1.16 6.83 13.39
N LEU A 197 -0.01 6.16 13.26
CA LEU A 197 0.06 4.77 12.78
C LEU A 197 -0.79 3.79 13.60
N PRO A 198 -0.69 3.70 14.95
CA PRO A 198 -1.55 2.81 15.73
C PRO A 198 -3.04 3.08 15.55
N GLU A 199 -3.43 4.35 15.52
CA GLU A 199 -4.84 4.74 15.39
C GLU A 199 -5.38 4.38 14.01
N SER A 200 -4.63 4.64 12.95
CA SER A 200 -5.02 4.32 11.57
C SER A 200 -5.17 2.81 11.35
N VAL A 201 -4.28 2.00 11.92
CA VAL A 201 -4.39 0.52 11.85
C VAL A 201 -5.62 0.00 12.61
N MET A 202 -5.95 0.60 13.75
CA MET A 202 -7.12 0.16 14.54
C MET A 202 -8.46 0.51 13.88
N GLN A 203 -8.50 1.54 13.03
CA GLN A 203 -9.72 1.99 12.34
C GLN A 203 -9.90 1.41 10.94
N PHE A 204 -8.84 0.84 10.37
CA PHE A 204 -8.89 0.25 9.03
C PHE A 204 -9.44 -1.18 9.10
N PRO A 205 -10.29 -1.61 8.16
CA PRO A 205 -10.77 -2.99 8.10
C PRO A 205 -9.62 -3.96 7.86
N ASP A 206 -9.63 -5.11 8.52
CA ASP A 206 -8.67 -6.18 8.31
C ASP A 206 -9.35 -7.57 8.29
N GLY A 207 -8.62 -8.60 7.86
CA GLY A 207 -9.14 -9.94 7.75
C GLY A 207 -10.36 -10.02 6.83
N GLN A 208 -11.44 -10.65 7.29
CA GLN A 208 -12.65 -10.84 6.50
C GLN A 208 -13.36 -9.52 6.17
N ASP A 209 -13.24 -8.50 7.02
CA ASP A 209 -13.87 -7.20 6.75
C ASP A 209 -13.30 -6.55 5.49
N LEU A 210 -11.97 -6.57 5.30
CA LEU A 210 -11.38 -6.03 4.06
C LEU A 210 -11.68 -6.91 2.85
N VAL A 211 -11.77 -8.23 3.00
CA VAL A 211 -12.25 -9.13 1.94
C VAL A 211 -13.64 -8.75 1.48
N ASN A 212 -14.54 -8.46 2.41
CA ASN A 212 -15.91 -8.04 2.11
C ASN A 212 -15.93 -6.70 1.36
N GLU A 213 -15.13 -5.73 1.77
CA GLU A 213 -14.98 -4.43 1.09
C GLU A 213 -14.43 -4.60 -0.35
N MET A 214 -13.42 -5.46 -0.54
CA MET A 214 -12.88 -5.76 -1.86
C MET A 214 -13.90 -6.45 -2.77
N THR A 215 -14.70 -7.35 -2.19
CA THR A 215 -15.77 -8.05 -2.92
C THR A 215 -16.89 -7.09 -3.30
N ALA A 216 -17.27 -6.19 -2.39
CA ALA A 216 -18.26 -5.14 -2.64
C ALA A 216 -17.80 -4.15 -3.73
N ALA A 217 -16.49 -3.88 -3.83
CA ALA A 217 -15.91 -3.08 -4.90
C ALA A 217 -15.90 -3.76 -6.27
N GLY A 218 -16.33 -5.04 -6.37
CA GLY A 218 -16.46 -5.77 -7.63
C GLY A 218 -15.37 -6.82 -7.90
N LEU A 219 -14.46 -7.04 -6.96
CA LEU A 219 -13.47 -8.10 -7.09
C LEU A 219 -14.10 -9.49 -6.77
N ARG A 220 -13.52 -10.53 -7.35
CA ARG A 220 -13.90 -11.93 -7.14
C ARG A 220 -12.69 -12.74 -6.68
N GLU A 221 -12.93 -13.93 -6.14
CA GLU A 221 -11.87 -14.83 -5.65
C GLU A 221 -10.93 -14.12 -4.70
N VAL A 222 -11.50 -13.30 -3.82
CA VAL A 222 -10.71 -12.52 -2.86
C VAL A 222 -10.20 -13.42 -1.76
N TRP A 223 -8.91 -13.44 -1.57
CA TRP A 223 -8.25 -14.17 -0.50
C TRP A 223 -7.26 -13.27 0.26
N PHE A 224 -6.87 -13.69 1.46
CA PHE A 224 -5.83 -13.01 2.21
C PHE A 224 -4.84 -13.97 2.86
N ARG A 225 -3.63 -13.50 3.08
CA ARG A 225 -2.55 -14.23 3.72
C ARG A 225 -1.84 -13.38 4.76
N PRO A 226 -1.95 -13.72 6.05
CA PRO A 226 -1.21 -13.05 7.11
C PRO A 226 0.30 -13.33 7.01
N PHE A 227 1.10 -12.29 7.27
CA PHE A 227 2.55 -12.36 7.42
C PHE A 227 2.94 -12.08 8.87
N THR A 228 4.02 -12.69 9.33
CA THR A 228 4.60 -12.46 10.66
C THR A 228 3.54 -12.46 11.75
N LEU A 229 2.86 -13.60 11.94
CA LEU A 229 1.81 -13.80 12.95
C LEU A 229 0.63 -12.78 12.85
N GLY A 230 0.41 -12.22 11.67
CA GLY A 230 -0.68 -11.27 11.41
C GLY A 230 -0.35 -9.81 11.69
N ILE A 231 0.94 -9.43 11.73
CA ILE A 231 1.34 -8.01 11.82
C ILE A 231 1.03 -7.28 10.52
N ALA A 232 1.26 -7.93 9.39
CA ALA A 232 0.85 -7.46 8.07
C ALA A 232 0.06 -8.56 7.37
N THR A 233 -0.82 -8.18 6.48
CA THR A 233 -1.64 -9.12 5.71
C THR A 233 -1.68 -8.67 4.25
N LEU A 234 -1.45 -9.62 3.36
CA LEU A 234 -1.65 -9.46 1.92
C LEU A 234 -3.07 -9.90 1.56
N TYR A 235 -3.80 -9.04 0.86
CA TYR A 235 -5.10 -9.31 0.28
C TYR A 235 -5.00 -9.26 -1.23
N VAL A 236 -5.64 -10.19 -1.92
CA VAL A 236 -5.62 -10.25 -3.40
C VAL A 236 -7.01 -10.59 -3.91
N GLY A 237 -7.47 -9.83 -4.89
CA GLY A 237 -8.71 -10.08 -5.59
C GLY A 237 -8.53 -9.95 -7.11
N HIS A 238 -9.39 -10.60 -7.86
CA HIS A 238 -9.39 -10.60 -9.33
C HIS A 238 -10.54 -9.75 -9.86
N LYS A 239 -10.28 -8.90 -10.86
CA LYS A 239 -11.37 -8.31 -11.64
C LYS A 239 -11.93 -9.36 -12.57
N PRO A 240 -13.26 -9.59 -12.58
CA PRO A 240 -13.88 -10.55 -13.47
C PRO A 240 -13.50 -10.29 -14.93
N THR A 241 -13.25 -11.37 -15.68
CA THR A 241 -13.20 -11.27 -17.15
C THR A 241 -14.62 -10.98 -17.63
N GLN A 242 -14.78 -9.99 -18.52
CA GLN A 242 -16.07 -9.81 -19.17
C GLN A 242 -16.40 -11.11 -19.92
N THR A 243 -17.35 -11.88 -19.43
CA THR A 243 -17.92 -12.97 -20.21
C THR A 243 -18.63 -12.29 -21.38
N SER A 244 -18.13 -12.50 -22.61
CA SER A 244 -18.85 -12.11 -23.80
C SER A 244 -20.18 -12.82 -23.75
N THR A 245 -21.24 -12.11 -23.37
CA THR A 245 -22.60 -12.58 -23.61
C THR A 245 -22.79 -12.47 -25.11
N THR A 246 -22.44 -13.54 -25.83
CA THR A 246 -22.88 -13.71 -27.20
C THR A 246 -24.39 -13.89 -27.14
N ALA A 247 -25.10 -12.83 -27.51
CA ALA A 247 -26.52 -12.87 -27.78
C ALA A 247 -26.77 -13.55 -29.12
#